data_8714964f7ebf24d956dc93edcd9b43ad
#
_entry.id   8714964f7ebf24d956dc93edcd9b43ad
#
_cell.length_a   1.000
_cell.length_b   1.000
_cell.length_c   1.000
_cell.angle_alpha   90.00
_cell.angle_beta   90.00
_cell.angle_gamma   90.00
#
_symmetry.space_group_name_H-M   'P 1'
#
loop_
_entity.id
_entity.type
_entity.pdbx_description
1 polymer ?
#
loop_
_entity_poly.entity_id
_entity_poly.type
_entity_poly.pdbx_seq_one_letter_code
_entity_poly.pdbx_strand_id
1 'polypeptide(L)'
;MVVDAVVPDDEQLAIWNNGVDRPGNGCAALRRILTDNHESRPQQRKHIRQAIGMYRSLVSAGIVETLDEPDIENRLVRVNIDLQAEFDLTGALSPFVPDAVELLDHEDINYALDVLTVVESVLENPGVVLAKQRDKARDELFVELKREGVDYEERLARLDEVEWPKPRKEFLYATFDAWAVHHPWLGQENLRPKSIVRDLYERAMTFREYVNYYGIKGSEGVLLRY
;
A
#
# COMPACT_ATOMS: atom_id res chain seq x y z
N MET A 1 2.12 -10.45 -26.30
CA MET A 1 3.39 -11.05 -26.68
C MET A 1 4.53 -10.08 -26.33
N VAL A 2 4.67 -9.69 -25.11
CA VAL A 2 5.77 -8.84 -24.59
C VAL A 2 6.01 -9.19 -23.11
N VAL A 3 5.74 -10.43 -22.73
CA VAL A 3 5.87 -10.86 -21.32
C VAL A 3 7.26 -11.42 -21.01
N ASP A 4 8.08 -11.64 -22.04
CA ASP A 4 9.37 -12.31 -21.86
C ASP A 4 10.54 -11.39 -21.46
N ALA A 5 10.32 -10.07 -21.40
CA ALA A 5 11.42 -9.12 -21.24
C ALA A 5 11.58 -8.54 -19.84
N VAL A 6 10.85 -9.08 -18.80
CA VAL A 6 10.56 -8.19 -17.71
C VAL A 6 10.44 -8.91 -16.37
N VAL A 7 11.56 -9.46 -15.87
CA VAL A 7 11.53 -10.07 -14.54
C VAL A 7 12.90 -9.97 -13.85
N PRO A 8 12.93 -9.76 -12.53
CA PRO A 8 14.14 -9.61 -11.74
C PRO A 8 15.13 -10.76 -12.00
N ASP A 9 16.42 -10.45 -11.85
CA ASP A 9 17.48 -11.43 -12.00
C ASP A 9 17.43 -12.55 -10.93
N ASP A 10 18.21 -13.59 -11.17
CA ASP A 10 18.23 -14.78 -10.32
C ASP A 10 18.70 -14.49 -8.89
N GLU A 11 19.47 -13.43 -8.66
CA GLU A 11 19.96 -13.07 -7.34
C GLU A 11 18.83 -12.55 -6.45
N GLN A 12 17.89 -11.79 -6.98
CA GLN A 12 16.72 -11.30 -6.24
C GLN A 12 15.70 -12.40 -5.97
N LEU A 13 15.54 -13.31 -6.92
CA LEU A 13 14.72 -14.51 -6.68
C LEU A 13 15.38 -15.49 -5.71
N ALA A 14 16.71 -15.50 -5.62
CA ALA A 14 17.45 -16.25 -4.61
C ALA A 14 17.19 -15.71 -3.20
N ILE A 15 17.11 -14.39 -3.02
CA ILE A 15 16.71 -13.75 -1.76
C ILE A 15 15.27 -14.14 -1.40
N TRP A 16 14.34 -14.13 -2.34
CA TRP A 16 12.95 -14.57 -2.15
C TRP A 16 12.82 -16.07 -1.84
N ASN A 17 13.74 -16.89 -2.30
CA ASN A 17 13.74 -18.34 -2.11
C ASN A 17 14.71 -18.81 -1.00
N ASN A 18 15.02 -17.99 0.00
CA ASN A 18 15.95 -18.30 1.08
C ASN A 18 17.39 -18.60 0.60
N GLY A 19 17.87 -17.89 -0.41
CA GLY A 19 19.23 -18.02 -0.90
C GLY A 19 19.54 -19.33 -1.65
N VAL A 20 18.52 -20.02 -2.15
CA VAL A 20 18.72 -21.19 -2.98
C VAL A 20 19.09 -20.76 -4.38
N ASP A 21 20.35 -21.00 -4.75
CA ASP A 21 20.87 -20.75 -6.08
C ASP A 21 20.10 -21.59 -7.12
N ARG A 22 19.51 -20.93 -8.11
CA ARG A 22 18.75 -21.59 -9.18
C ARG A 22 19.36 -21.30 -10.54
N PRO A 23 19.74 -22.32 -11.30
CA PRO A 23 20.15 -22.14 -12.68
C PRO A 23 18.98 -21.68 -13.56
N GLY A 24 19.18 -20.64 -14.35
CA GLY A 24 18.19 -20.09 -15.26
C GLY A 24 17.94 -18.59 -15.02
N ASN A 25 17.26 -17.95 -16.00
CA ASN A 25 16.95 -16.52 -15.84
C ASN A 25 15.81 -16.31 -14.83
N GLY A 26 15.82 -15.20 -14.11
CA GLY A 26 14.82 -14.85 -13.10
C GLY A 26 13.39 -14.82 -13.63
N CYS A 27 13.18 -14.49 -14.92
CA CYS A 27 11.89 -14.56 -15.60
C CYS A 27 11.28 -15.96 -15.54
N ALA A 28 12.07 -16.98 -15.83
CA ALA A 28 11.59 -18.36 -15.81
C ALA A 28 11.25 -18.82 -14.39
N ALA A 29 12.04 -18.38 -13.40
CA ALA A 29 11.79 -18.71 -12.00
C ALA A 29 10.51 -18.04 -11.47
N LEU A 30 10.30 -16.75 -11.72
CA LEU A 30 9.08 -16.04 -11.34
C LEU A 30 7.84 -16.64 -12.04
N ARG A 31 7.95 -16.94 -13.33
CA ARG A 31 6.86 -17.60 -14.07
C ARG A 31 6.45 -18.90 -13.40
N ARG A 32 7.40 -19.74 -12.98
CA ARG A 32 7.11 -20.98 -12.26
C ARG A 32 6.39 -20.71 -10.95
N ILE A 33 6.86 -19.75 -10.14
CA ILE A 33 6.20 -19.38 -8.88
C ILE A 33 4.75 -18.97 -9.12
N LEU A 34 4.47 -18.21 -10.17
CA LEU A 34 3.15 -17.70 -10.49
C LEU A 34 2.23 -18.72 -11.18
N THR A 35 2.77 -19.77 -11.82
CA THR A 35 1.99 -20.74 -12.61
C THR A 35 1.99 -22.16 -12.04
N ASP A 36 3.07 -22.58 -11.36
CA ASP A 36 3.28 -23.94 -10.91
C ASP A 36 2.93 -24.09 -9.41
N ASN A 37 1.89 -23.37 -8.97
CA ASN A 37 1.35 -23.44 -7.62
C ASN A 37 -0.03 -24.10 -7.61
N HIS A 38 -0.53 -24.42 -6.40
CA HIS A 38 -1.80 -25.09 -6.21
C HIS A 38 -3.04 -24.19 -6.30
N GLU A 39 -2.87 -22.92 -6.68
CA GLU A 39 -3.97 -21.98 -6.77
C GLU A 39 -4.83 -22.17 -8.02
N SER A 40 -6.06 -21.66 -7.95
CA SER A 40 -6.96 -21.68 -9.10
C SER A 40 -6.45 -20.79 -10.24
N ARG A 41 -6.79 -21.14 -11.49
CA ARG A 41 -6.44 -20.34 -12.68
C ARG A 41 -6.82 -18.85 -12.59
N PRO A 42 -7.99 -18.49 -12.06
CA PRO A 42 -8.32 -17.06 -11.85
C PRO A 42 -7.37 -16.37 -10.88
N GLN A 43 -6.99 -17.05 -9.79
CA GLN A 43 -6.08 -16.50 -8.78
C GLN A 43 -4.66 -16.35 -9.32
N GLN A 44 -4.16 -17.35 -10.05
CA GLN A 44 -2.86 -17.25 -10.76
C GLN A 44 -2.82 -16.05 -11.70
N ARG A 45 -3.90 -15.82 -12.48
CA ARG A 45 -4.00 -14.65 -13.37
C ARG A 45 -3.99 -13.33 -12.61
N LYS A 46 -4.61 -13.28 -11.44
CA LYS A 46 -4.58 -12.10 -10.55
C LYS A 46 -3.14 -11.81 -10.10
N HIS A 47 -2.43 -12.81 -9.61
CA HIS A 47 -1.03 -12.65 -9.17
C HIS A 47 -0.10 -12.25 -10.31
N ILE A 48 -0.27 -12.83 -11.51
CA ILE A 48 0.50 -12.43 -12.69
C ILE A 48 0.27 -10.94 -13.03
N ARG A 49 -0.97 -10.46 -12.99
CA ARG A 49 -1.26 -9.03 -13.23
C ARG A 49 -0.62 -8.13 -12.18
N GLN A 50 -0.69 -8.53 -10.91
CA GLN A 50 -0.05 -7.80 -9.81
C GLN A 50 1.48 -7.75 -10.00
N ALA A 51 2.11 -8.88 -10.30
CA ALA A 51 3.56 -8.94 -10.55
C ALA A 51 3.98 -8.04 -11.72
N ILE A 52 3.21 -8.03 -12.82
CA ILE A 52 3.46 -7.13 -13.96
C ILE A 52 3.29 -5.65 -13.54
N GLY A 53 2.26 -5.34 -12.76
CA GLY A 53 2.05 -3.98 -12.23
C GLY A 53 3.24 -3.52 -11.39
N MET A 54 3.63 -4.32 -10.41
CA MET A 54 4.78 -4.04 -9.54
C MET A 54 6.07 -3.81 -10.34
N TYR A 55 6.36 -4.71 -11.28
CA TYR A 55 7.55 -4.56 -12.12
C TYR A 55 7.55 -3.25 -12.90
N ARG A 56 6.44 -2.92 -13.57
CA ARG A 56 6.34 -1.66 -14.34
C ARG A 56 6.50 -0.43 -13.46
N SER A 57 5.97 -0.47 -12.25
CA SER A 57 6.16 0.57 -11.25
C SER A 57 7.64 0.73 -10.88
N LEU A 58 8.36 -0.38 -10.67
CA LEU A 58 9.79 -0.36 -10.37
C LEU A 58 10.64 0.19 -11.52
N VAL A 59 10.30 -0.17 -12.76
CA VAL A 59 10.95 0.40 -13.96
C VAL A 59 10.70 1.90 -14.06
N SER A 60 9.44 2.33 -13.86
CA SER A 60 9.08 3.74 -13.92
C SER A 60 9.76 4.57 -12.81
N ALA A 61 9.94 4.00 -11.64
CA ALA A 61 10.66 4.62 -10.54
C ALA A 61 12.21 4.59 -10.70
N GLY A 62 12.72 4.03 -11.80
CA GLY A 62 14.16 3.91 -12.03
C GLY A 62 14.88 2.92 -11.12
N ILE A 63 14.14 2.11 -10.35
CA ILE A 63 14.69 1.10 -9.45
C ILE A 63 15.17 -0.11 -10.22
N VAL A 64 14.43 -0.44 -11.27
CA VAL A 64 14.77 -1.51 -12.22
C VAL A 64 15.06 -0.89 -13.57
N GLU A 65 16.21 -1.21 -14.13
CA GLU A 65 16.61 -0.84 -15.48
C GLU A 65 16.45 -2.03 -16.43
N THR A 66 15.89 -1.77 -17.62
CA THR A 66 15.93 -2.72 -18.75
C THR A 66 17.13 -2.39 -19.63
N LEU A 67 17.93 -3.39 -19.96
CA LEU A 67 19.09 -3.27 -20.82
C LEU A 67 18.72 -3.64 -22.24
N ASP A 68 19.21 -2.89 -23.24
CA ASP A 68 19.01 -3.20 -24.66
C ASP A 68 19.80 -4.45 -25.09
N GLU A 69 20.96 -4.68 -24.45
CA GLU A 69 21.79 -5.86 -24.66
C GLU A 69 22.06 -6.54 -23.30
N PRO A 70 22.17 -7.88 -23.27
CA PRO A 70 22.50 -8.61 -22.04
C PRO A 70 23.85 -8.16 -21.48
N ASP A 71 23.91 -8.03 -20.15
CA ASP A 71 25.16 -7.77 -19.45
C ASP A 71 26.10 -9.00 -19.43
N ILE A 72 27.24 -8.88 -18.73
CA ILE A 72 28.26 -9.96 -18.62
C ILE A 72 27.73 -11.22 -17.95
N GLU A 73 26.61 -11.12 -17.21
CA GLU A 73 25.91 -12.24 -16.55
C GLU A 73 24.69 -12.70 -17.34
N ASN A 74 24.55 -12.21 -18.57
CA ASN A 74 23.44 -12.51 -19.47
C ASN A 74 22.07 -12.04 -18.93
N ARG A 75 22.04 -10.89 -18.20
CA ARG A 75 20.84 -10.29 -17.66
C ARG A 75 20.38 -9.15 -18.57
N LEU A 76 19.09 -9.10 -18.84
CA LEU A 76 18.44 -7.98 -19.57
C LEU A 76 17.79 -6.96 -18.64
N VAL A 77 17.82 -7.26 -17.34
CA VAL A 77 17.23 -6.43 -16.29
C VAL A 77 18.19 -6.38 -15.11
N ARG A 78 18.43 -5.20 -14.58
CA ARG A 78 19.20 -5.04 -13.34
C ARG A 78 18.51 -4.08 -12.38
N VAL A 79 18.79 -4.24 -11.10
CA VAL A 79 18.31 -3.34 -10.06
C VAL A 79 19.34 -2.24 -9.85
N ASN A 80 18.86 -1.00 -9.71
CA ASN A 80 19.70 0.12 -9.35
C ASN A 80 20.01 0.03 -7.84
N ILE A 81 21.22 -0.45 -7.50
CA ILE A 81 21.65 -0.74 -6.13
C ILE A 81 21.69 0.53 -5.27
N ASP A 82 21.97 1.69 -5.86
CA ASP A 82 22.05 2.95 -5.13
C ASP A 82 20.70 3.38 -4.53
N LEU A 83 19.60 2.93 -5.13
CA LEU A 83 18.24 3.17 -4.64
C LEU A 83 17.75 2.11 -3.65
N GLN A 84 18.35 0.92 -3.62
CA GLN A 84 17.98 -0.16 -2.68
C GLN A 84 18.29 0.16 -1.21
N ALA A 85 19.29 0.99 -0.95
CA ALA A 85 19.68 1.35 0.41
C ALA A 85 18.63 2.22 1.14
N GLU A 86 17.69 2.82 0.42
CA GLU A 86 16.75 3.80 0.96
C GLU A 86 15.26 3.40 0.87
N PHE A 87 14.90 2.35 0.09
CA PHE A 87 13.49 2.03 -0.15
C PHE A 87 13.17 0.52 -0.12
N ASP A 88 12.39 0.12 0.86
CA ASP A 88 11.70 -1.19 0.86
C ASP A 88 10.36 -1.06 0.12
N LEU A 89 10.39 -1.18 -1.21
CA LEU A 89 9.22 -1.03 -2.06
C LEU A 89 8.41 -2.33 -2.12
N THR A 90 7.54 -2.53 -1.15
CA THR A 90 6.74 -3.76 -1.03
C THR A 90 5.43 -3.75 -1.83
N GLY A 91 5.08 -2.66 -2.50
CA GLY A 91 3.79 -2.55 -3.20
C GLY A 91 3.82 -1.74 -4.49
N ALA A 92 2.87 -2.02 -5.40
CA ALA A 92 2.72 -1.32 -6.68
C ALA A 92 2.49 0.19 -6.54
N LEU A 93 1.99 0.65 -5.39
CA LEU A 93 1.72 2.06 -5.08
C LEU A 93 2.88 2.76 -4.37
N SER A 94 3.93 2.03 -3.97
CA SER A 94 5.06 2.63 -3.24
C SER A 94 5.75 3.78 -4.00
N PRO A 95 5.92 3.74 -5.33
CA PRO A 95 6.51 4.86 -6.09
C PRO A 95 5.68 6.16 -6.05
N PHE A 96 4.41 6.09 -5.67
CA PHE A 96 3.58 7.28 -5.47
C PHE A 96 4.02 8.12 -4.26
N VAL A 97 4.61 7.48 -3.25
CA VAL A 97 4.95 8.16 -1.98
C VAL A 97 5.93 9.32 -2.17
N PRO A 98 7.11 9.15 -2.81
CA PRO A 98 8.03 10.26 -3.03
C PRO A 98 7.37 11.43 -3.77
N ASP A 99 6.67 11.14 -4.88
CA ASP A 99 6.03 12.16 -5.71
C ASP A 99 4.96 12.94 -4.95
N ALA A 100 4.18 12.25 -4.11
CA ALA A 100 3.16 12.89 -3.28
C ALA A 100 3.76 13.72 -2.12
N VAL A 101 4.86 13.26 -1.52
CA VAL A 101 5.56 13.97 -0.43
C VAL A 101 6.18 15.26 -0.93
N GLU A 102 6.72 15.29 -2.15
CA GLU A 102 7.27 16.52 -2.76
C GLU A 102 6.23 17.63 -2.92
N LEU A 103 4.94 17.29 -2.98
CA LEU A 103 3.84 18.26 -3.10
C LEU A 103 3.33 18.79 -1.76
N LEU A 104 3.83 18.26 -0.64
CA LEU A 104 3.47 18.74 0.69
C LEU A 104 4.24 20.02 1.03
N ASP A 105 3.60 20.89 1.81
CA ASP A 105 4.27 22.09 2.33
C ASP A 105 5.22 21.72 3.48
N HIS A 106 6.51 21.81 3.24
CA HIS A 106 7.56 21.49 4.21
C HIS A 106 7.57 22.40 5.44
N GLU A 107 6.99 23.61 5.33
CA GLU A 107 6.89 24.56 6.44
C GLU A 107 5.62 24.38 7.29
N ASP A 108 4.70 23.50 6.86
CA ASP A 108 3.49 23.21 7.63
C ASP A 108 3.84 22.45 8.92
N ILE A 109 3.28 22.92 10.05
CA ILE A 109 3.45 22.28 11.36
C ILE A 109 3.03 20.82 11.36
N ASN A 110 2.12 20.43 10.47
CA ASN A 110 1.63 19.07 10.31
C ASN A 110 2.39 18.27 9.25
N TYR A 111 3.45 18.82 8.65
CA TYR A 111 4.16 18.16 7.56
C TYR A 111 4.48 16.69 7.85
N ALA A 112 5.06 16.38 9.02
CA ALA A 112 5.40 15.01 9.38
C ALA A 112 4.18 14.08 9.47
N LEU A 113 3.03 14.61 9.94
CA LEU A 113 1.77 13.85 9.99
C LEU A 113 1.17 13.66 8.59
N ASP A 114 1.35 14.62 7.71
CA ASP A 114 0.89 14.52 6.33
C ASP A 114 1.74 13.53 5.53
N VAL A 115 3.08 13.52 5.73
CA VAL A 115 3.96 12.47 5.19
C VAL A 115 3.49 11.09 5.67
N LEU A 116 3.23 10.93 6.97
CA LEU A 116 2.71 9.69 7.53
C LEU A 116 1.38 9.28 6.88
N THR A 117 0.49 10.23 6.63
CA THR A 117 -0.80 9.99 5.96
C THR A 117 -0.61 9.50 4.52
N VAL A 118 0.35 10.05 3.78
CA VAL A 118 0.71 9.58 2.42
C VAL A 118 1.20 8.13 2.49
N VAL A 119 2.14 7.83 3.40
CA VAL A 119 2.67 6.47 3.58
C VAL A 119 1.55 5.50 3.94
N GLU A 120 0.69 5.84 4.91
CA GLU A 120 -0.43 4.98 5.30
C GLU A 120 -1.38 4.70 4.13
N SER A 121 -1.56 5.65 3.21
CA SER A 121 -2.51 5.53 2.09
C SER A 121 -2.16 4.43 1.09
N VAL A 122 -0.88 4.06 0.96
CA VAL A 122 -0.41 3.02 0.04
C VAL A 122 -0.34 1.63 0.68
N LEU A 123 -0.36 1.55 2.00
CA LEU A 123 -0.31 0.29 2.72
C LEU A 123 -1.64 -0.47 2.64
N GLU A 124 -1.61 -1.76 2.89
CA GLU A 124 -2.79 -2.61 2.97
C GLU A 124 -3.74 -2.16 4.10
N ASN A 125 -5.04 -2.41 3.92
CA ASN A 125 -6.03 -2.07 4.94
C ASN A 125 -6.06 -3.11 6.06
N PRO A 126 -5.72 -2.77 7.31
CA PRO A 126 -5.96 -3.62 8.46
C PRO A 126 -7.45 -3.56 8.83
N GLY A 127 -8.26 -4.33 8.10
CA GLY A 127 -9.73 -4.25 8.11
C GLY A 127 -10.36 -4.29 9.51
N VAL A 128 -9.80 -5.11 10.42
CA VAL A 128 -10.28 -5.19 11.80
C VAL A 128 -10.10 -3.87 12.54
N VAL A 129 -8.95 -3.19 12.36
CA VAL A 129 -8.68 -1.91 13.03
C VAL A 129 -9.60 -0.83 12.49
N LEU A 130 -9.72 -0.73 11.16
CA LEU A 130 -10.57 0.25 10.49
C LEU A 130 -12.06 0.08 10.85
N ALA A 131 -12.54 -1.17 10.95
CA ALA A 131 -13.90 -1.45 11.41
C ALA A 131 -14.12 -0.92 12.83
N LYS A 132 -13.16 -1.12 13.72
CA LYS A 132 -13.24 -0.63 15.11
C LYS A 132 -13.18 0.90 15.21
N GLN A 133 -12.36 1.56 14.40
CA GLN A 133 -12.36 3.03 14.30
C GLN A 133 -13.72 3.55 13.83
N ARG A 134 -14.28 2.96 12.78
CA ARG A 134 -15.62 3.31 12.28
C ARG A 134 -16.70 3.09 13.33
N ASP A 135 -16.72 1.92 13.99
CA ASP A 135 -17.72 1.60 15.00
C ASP A 135 -17.65 2.62 16.15
N LYS A 136 -16.46 2.98 16.59
CA LYS A 136 -16.24 3.99 17.62
C LYS A 136 -16.78 5.37 17.19
N ALA A 137 -16.48 5.80 15.97
CA ALA A 137 -16.98 7.06 15.44
C ALA A 137 -18.51 7.06 15.33
N ARG A 138 -19.11 5.93 14.94
CA ARG A 138 -20.58 5.77 14.94
C ARG A 138 -21.18 5.89 16.34
N ASP A 139 -20.58 5.28 17.35
CA ASP A 139 -21.05 5.36 18.72
C ASP A 139 -20.98 6.80 19.25
N GLU A 140 -19.89 7.50 18.98
CA GLU A 140 -19.70 8.90 19.38
C GLU A 140 -20.75 9.81 18.69
N LEU A 141 -20.91 9.68 17.38
CA LEU A 141 -21.91 10.41 16.61
C LEU A 141 -23.35 10.11 17.09
N PHE A 142 -23.64 8.84 17.39
CA PHE A 142 -24.97 8.46 17.91
C PHE A 142 -25.31 9.19 19.21
N VAL A 143 -24.36 9.26 20.13
CA VAL A 143 -24.52 9.97 21.41
C VAL A 143 -24.74 11.47 21.16
N GLU A 144 -23.97 12.06 20.25
CA GLU A 144 -24.09 13.49 19.91
C GLU A 144 -25.46 13.81 19.29
N LEU A 145 -25.86 13.09 18.24
CA LEU A 145 -27.15 13.28 17.56
C LEU A 145 -28.35 13.05 18.50
N LYS A 146 -28.22 12.11 19.44
CA LYS A 146 -29.25 11.90 20.46
C LYS A 146 -29.35 13.07 21.41
N ARG A 147 -28.21 13.67 21.78
CA ARG A 147 -28.18 14.86 22.66
C ARG A 147 -28.76 16.08 21.97
N GLU A 148 -28.56 16.21 20.66
CA GLU A 148 -29.10 17.28 19.83
C GLU A 148 -30.58 17.10 19.50
N GLY A 149 -31.18 15.95 19.84
CA GLY A 149 -32.61 15.68 19.61
C GLY A 149 -32.94 15.38 18.14
N VAL A 150 -31.96 14.99 17.34
CA VAL A 150 -32.16 14.61 15.93
C VAL A 150 -33.12 13.42 15.85
N ASP A 151 -34.04 13.44 14.85
CA ASP A 151 -34.98 12.35 14.63
C ASP A 151 -34.32 11.00 14.38
N TYR A 152 -35.04 9.91 14.70
CA TYR A 152 -34.47 8.57 14.65
C TYR A 152 -34.05 8.16 13.23
N GLU A 153 -34.86 8.42 12.21
CA GLU A 153 -34.56 8.05 10.84
C GLU A 153 -33.37 8.86 10.30
N GLU A 154 -33.34 10.16 10.60
CA GLU A 154 -32.22 11.01 10.22
C GLU A 154 -30.91 10.58 10.92
N ARG A 155 -30.98 10.16 12.18
CA ARG A 155 -29.81 9.60 12.88
C ARG A 155 -29.29 8.36 12.18
N LEU A 156 -30.18 7.43 11.78
CA LEU A 156 -29.74 6.22 11.07
C LEU A 156 -29.07 6.56 9.75
N ALA A 157 -29.64 7.47 8.96
CA ALA A 157 -29.05 7.90 7.70
C ALA A 157 -27.63 8.47 7.89
N ARG A 158 -27.44 9.37 8.88
CA ARG A 158 -26.12 9.94 9.18
C ARG A 158 -25.12 8.91 9.70
N LEU A 159 -25.58 7.92 10.47
CA LEU A 159 -24.71 6.84 10.97
C LEU A 159 -24.24 5.89 9.85
N ASP A 160 -25.03 5.71 8.81
CA ASP A 160 -24.66 4.88 7.66
C ASP A 160 -23.60 5.53 6.76
N GLU A 161 -23.46 6.85 6.84
CA GLU A 161 -22.42 7.60 6.14
C GLU A 161 -21.06 7.63 6.87
N VAL A 162 -21.01 7.15 8.13
CA VAL A 162 -19.78 7.18 8.92
C VAL A 162 -18.74 6.22 8.36
N GLU A 163 -17.60 6.76 8.01
CA GLU A 163 -16.41 6.02 7.62
C GLU A 163 -15.34 6.09 8.73
N TRP A 164 -14.29 5.32 8.57
CA TRP A 164 -13.07 5.50 9.39
C TRP A 164 -12.36 6.81 9.01
N PRO A 165 -11.50 7.39 9.89
CA PRO A 165 -10.79 8.64 9.61
C PRO A 165 -9.93 8.55 8.36
N LYS A 166 -10.07 9.53 7.46
CA LYS A 166 -9.33 9.66 6.20
C LYS A 166 -8.78 11.08 6.07
N PRO A 167 -7.79 11.48 6.87
CA PRO A 167 -7.20 12.82 6.78
C PRO A 167 -6.62 13.05 5.40
N ARG A 168 -6.69 14.29 4.92
CA ARG A 168 -6.17 14.71 3.61
C ARG A 168 -6.75 13.94 2.41
N LYS A 169 -7.94 13.37 2.54
CA LYS A 169 -8.59 12.53 1.53
C LYS A 169 -8.62 13.20 0.15
N GLU A 170 -9.01 14.47 0.07
CA GLU A 170 -9.11 15.22 -1.17
C GLU A 170 -7.73 15.40 -1.83
N PHE A 171 -6.71 15.77 -1.03
CA PHE A 171 -5.33 15.89 -1.50
C PHE A 171 -4.82 14.55 -2.05
N LEU A 172 -5.00 13.48 -1.29
CA LEU A 172 -4.54 12.14 -1.67
C LEU A 172 -5.14 11.69 -3.00
N TYR A 173 -6.44 11.79 -3.17
CA TYR A 173 -7.09 11.37 -4.41
C TYR A 173 -6.76 12.29 -5.58
N ALA A 174 -6.75 13.61 -5.39
CA ALA A 174 -6.39 14.54 -6.47
C ALA A 174 -4.95 14.33 -6.96
N THR A 175 -4.02 14.12 -6.04
CA THR A 175 -2.61 13.84 -6.37
C THR A 175 -2.48 12.48 -7.05
N PHE A 176 -3.18 11.47 -6.54
CA PHE A 176 -3.15 10.14 -7.13
C PHE A 176 -3.75 10.08 -8.53
N ASP A 177 -4.88 10.74 -8.76
CA ASP A 177 -5.52 10.79 -10.07
C ASP A 177 -4.57 11.44 -11.12
N ALA A 178 -3.89 12.52 -10.74
CA ALA A 178 -2.90 13.15 -11.60
C ALA A 178 -1.69 12.22 -11.87
N TRP A 179 -1.20 11.55 -10.85
CA TRP A 179 -0.09 10.62 -10.93
C TRP A 179 -0.44 9.37 -11.75
N ALA A 180 -1.62 8.80 -11.58
CA ALA A 180 -2.09 7.59 -12.25
C ALA A 180 -2.23 7.77 -13.77
N VAL A 181 -2.46 8.99 -14.26
CA VAL A 181 -2.46 9.29 -15.72
C VAL A 181 -1.15 8.89 -16.38
N HIS A 182 -0.03 9.05 -15.68
CA HIS A 182 1.30 8.70 -16.17
C HIS A 182 1.69 7.24 -15.87
N HIS A 183 0.83 6.50 -15.14
CA HIS A 183 1.07 5.13 -14.69
C HIS A 183 -0.08 4.16 -15.07
N PRO A 184 -0.44 4.07 -16.37
CA PRO A 184 -1.64 3.35 -16.82
C PRO A 184 -1.61 1.84 -16.54
N TRP A 185 -0.45 1.28 -16.22
CA TRP A 185 -0.31 -0.15 -15.87
C TRP A 185 -0.80 -0.50 -14.47
N LEU A 186 -1.07 0.47 -13.59
CA LEU A 186 -1.65 0.25 -12.26
C LEU A 186 -3.04 -0.39 -12.34
N GLY A 187 -3.73 -0.22 -13.46
CA GLY A 187 -5.02 -0.84 -13.71
C GLY A 187 -6.09 -0.32 -12.75
N GLN A 188 -6.57 -1.17 -11.85
CA GLN A 188 -7.61 -0.83 -10.87
C GLN A 188 -7.06 -0.60 -9.45
N GLU A 189 -5.74 -0.55 -9.28
CA GLU A 189 -5.15 -0.21 -7.97
C GLU A 189 -5.53 1.22 -7.61
N ASN A 190 -5.81 1.45 -6.34
CA ASN A 190 -6.21 2.76 -5.83
C ASN A 190 -5.65 2.94 -4.42
N LEU A 191 -5.53 4.20 -4.01
CA LEU A 191 -5.17 4.55 -2.65
C LEU A 191 -6.20 4.03 -1.65
N ARG A 192 -5.72 3.80 -0.45
CA ARG A 192 -6.50 3.33 0.70
C ARG A 192 -6.36 4.31 1.87
N PRO A 193 -6.92 5.54 1.76
CA PRO A 193 -6.79 6.57 2.79
C PRO A 193 -7.30 6.07 4.14
N LYS A 194 -6.46 6.22 5.15
CA LYS A 194 -6.73 5.81 6.53
C LYS A 194 -5.83 6.59 7.50
N SER A 195 -6.10 6.44 8.76
CA SER A 195 -5.30 7.05 9.83
C SER A 195 -5.27 6.09 11.01
N ILE A 196 -4.15 5.43 11.20
CA ILE A 196 -3.95 4.49 12.32
C ILE A 196 -2.79 4.97 13.19
N VAL A 197 -1.60 5.08 12.63
CA VAL A 197 -0.43 5.57 13.35
C VAL A 197 -0.55 7.07 13.60
N ARG A 198 -1.07 7.82 12.63
CA ARG A 198 -1.41 9.24 12.81
C ARG A 198 -2.43 9.43 13.94
N ASP A 199 -3.53 8.69 13.96
CA ASP A 199 -4.57 8.77 14.99
C ASP A 199 -4.02 8.40 16.37
N LEU A 200 -3.16 7.37 16.45
CA LEU A 200 -2.46 7.00 17.69
C LEU A 200 -1.59 8.16 18.20
N TYR A 201 -0.84 8.80 17.32
CA TYR A 201 0.01 9.93 17.66
C TYR A 201 -0.79 11.17 18.07
N GLU A 202 -1.79 11.56 17.28
CA GLU A 202 -2.64 12.74 17.57
C GLU A 202 -3.42 12.60 18.89
N ARG A 203 -3.76 11.36 19.28
CA ARG A 203 -4.38 11.06 20.58
C ARG A 203 -3.37 10.91 21.72
N ALA A 204 -2.08 11.02 21.44
CA ALA A 204 -1.00 10.78 22.41
C ALA A 204 -1.15 9.45 23.17
N MET A 205 -1.59 8.40 22.48
CA MET A 205 -1.82 7.06 23.05
C MET A 205 -0.61 6.17 22.88
N THR A 206 -0.32 5.35 23.87
CA THR A 206 0.54 4.19 23.70
C THR A 206 -0.20 3.09 22.94
N PHE A 207 0.54 2.14 22.37
CA PHE A 207 -0.03 0.98 21.68
C PHE A 207 -1.13 0.28 22.52
N ARG A 208 -0.86 0.03 23.81
CA ARG A 208 -1.80 -0.63 24.73
C ARG A 208 -3.07 0.20 24.94
N GLU A 209 -2.94 1.50 25.09
CA GLU A 209 -4.09 2.41 25.25
C GLU A 209 -4.92 2.43 23.98
N TYR A 210 -4.31 2.47 22.82
CA TYR A 210 -4.98 2.42 21.51
C TYR A 210 -5.78 1.11 21.31
N VAL A 211 -5.16 -0.04 21.61
CA VAL A 211 -5.83 -1.36 21.60
C VAL A 211 -7.04 -1.38 22.51
N ASN A 212 -6.93 -0.83 23.73
CA ASN A 212 -8.03 -0.76 24.69
C ASN A 212 -9.13 0.22 24.24
N TYR A 213 -8.75 1.40 23.73
CA TYR A 213 -9.67 2.45 23.31
C TYR A 213 -10.59 2.00 22.18
N TYR A 214 -10.03 1.32 21.18
CA TYR A 214 -10.78 0.78 20.05
C TYR A 214 -11.28 -0.65 20.25
N GLY A 215 -10.95 -1.31 21.34
CA GLY A 215 -11.39 -2.68 21.62
C GLY A 215 -10.82 -3.72 20.64
N ILE A 216 -9.57 -3.56 20.21
CA ILE A 216 -8.88 -4.43 19.21
C ILE A 216 -8.30 -5.69 19.86
N LYS A 217 -8.72 -6.05 21.05
CA LYS A 217 -8.20 -7.21 21.78
C LYS A 217 -8.38 -8.50 20.98
N GLY A 218 -7.30 -9.29 20.91
CA GLY A 218 -7.25 -10.53 20.13
C GLY A 218 -6.85 -10.34 18.66
N SER A 219 -6.64 -9.09 18.22
CA SER A 219 -6.17 -8.74 16.88
C SER A 219 -4.96 -7.78 16.91
N GLU A 220 -4.27 -7.70 18.04
CA GLU A 220 -3.12 -6.82 18.25
C GLU A 220 -2.00 -7.09 17.25
N GLY A 221 -1.83 -8.35 16.81
CA GLY A 221 -0.84 -8.73 15.81
C GLY A 221 -1.09 -8.10 14.43
N VAL A 222 -2.32 -7.71 14.11
CA VAL A 222 -2.63 -6.96 12.88
C VAL A 222 -2.09 -5.54 13.00
N LEU A 223 -2.32 -4.89 14.14
CA LEU A 223 -1.83 -3.54 14.40
C LEU A 223 -0.30 -3.47 14.53
N LEU A 224 0.33 -4.52 15.10
CA LEU A 224 1.79 -4.59 15.23
C LEU A 224 2.53 -4.77 13.89
N ARG A 225 1.85 -5.34 12.89
CA ARG A 225 2.43 -5.51 11.54
C ARG A 225 2.20 -4.32 10.63
N TYR A 226 1.36 -3.44 11.06
CA TYR A 226 1.06 -2.18 10.36
C TYR A 226 2.08 -1.10 10.72
#